data_7e46a5c63eeaf0d95a9b071e306eb0ad
#
_entry.id   7e46a5c63eeaf0d95a9b071e306eb0ad
#
_cell.length_a   1.000
_cell.length_b   1.000
_cell.length_c   1.000
_cell.angle_alpha   90.00
_cell.angle_beta   90.00
_cell.angle_gamma   90.00
#
_symmetry.space_group_name_H-M   'P 1'
#
loop_
_entity.id
_entity.type
_entity.pdbx_description
1 polymer ?
#
loop_
_entity_poly.entity_id
_entity_poly.type
_entity_poly.pdbx_seq_one_letter_code
_entity_poly.pdbx_strand_id
1 'polypeptide(L)'
;TDELVPEIYVEDYKEDAAMAKAKYECKPSKASNPFFRNEFLVRSSFTETPRQPVEVNYYRTGDSWEVSYDFDPDFKPIKGAQYCMHGDLAVTGDRAGIAMAHVVRKEEFENQVTLENGEVISVREMRPIVKVDFVMSFASNKGATPPMEIQIRWARELAFELKRRGFRIKRFTFDGFESRDSMQQLQKVGIESKKVSTDRSNEPWRNLMDVMYDGRLLAKYRELLVNELLGLTVLPNGKIDHPRMGSKDEADAMACAVFGAVEQGGRENEAGEEAFYQKAEFFMGERVELPLGMSHNMMLPEQF
;
A
#
# COMPACT_ATOMS: atom_id res chain seq x y z
N THR A 1 -2.06 -5.07 40.33
CA THR A 1 -2.84 -3.84 40.49
C THR A 1 -4.22 -4.11 39.98
N ASP A 2 -5.19 -4.22 40.92
CA ASP A 2 -6.61 -4.39 40.59
C ASP A 2 -7.12 -3.09 39.98
N GLU A 3 -7.14 -3.00 38.66
CA GLU A 3 -7.77 -1.90 37.95
C GLU A 3 -9.29 -2.01 38.17
N LEU A 4 -9.88 -1.05 38.87
CA LEU A 4 -11.31 -0.98 39.10
C LEU A 4 -12.03 -0.65 37.78
N VAL A 5 -12.72 -1.62 37.23
CA VAL A 5 -13.58 -1.43 36.06
C VAL A 5 -14.96 -0.90 36.58
N PRO A 6 -15.47 0.23 36.05
CA PRO A 6 -16.80 0.69 36.35
C PRO A 6 -17.84 -0.37 36.04
N GLU A 7 -18.85 -0.51 36.93
CA GLU A 7 -19.84 -1.59 36.88
C GLU A 7 -20.58 -1.68 35.53
N ILE A 8 -20.82 -0.55 34.89
CA ILE A 8 -21.48 -0.44 33.58
C ILE A 8 -20.70 -1.07 32.43
N TYR A 9 -19.40 -1.33 32.61
CA TYR A 9 -18.51 -1.90 31.55
C TYR A 9 -18.06 -3.33 31.89
N VAL A 10 -18.43 -3.88 33.04
CA VAL A 10 -17.96 -5.20 33.51
C VAL A 10 -18.29 -6.32 32.51
N GLU A 11 -19.46 -6.26 31.89
CA GLU A 11 -19.88 -7.27 30.92
C GLU A 11 -18.98 -7.23 29.65
N ASP A 12 -18.67 -6.03 29.13
CA ASP A 12 -17.77 -5.88 27.98
C ASP A 12 -16.37 -6.42 28.30
N TYR A 13 -15.87 -6.19 29.54
CA TYR A 13 -14.58 -6.73 29.97
C TYR A 13 -14.59 -8.26 30.19
N LYS A 14 -15.72 -8.83 30.55
CA LYS A 14 -15.86 -10.30 30.64
C LYS A 14 -15.95 -10.95 29.27
N GLU A 15 -16.62 -10.29 28.31
CA GLU A 15 -16.81 -10.80 26.96
C GLU A 15 -15.53 -10.70 26.13
N ASP A 16 -14.86 -9.55 26.14
CA ASP A 16 -13.55 -9.33 25.48
C ASP A 16 -12.75 -8.23 26.19
N ALA A 17 -11.91 -8.62 27.15
CA ALA A 17 -11.09 -7.69 27.92
C ALA A 17 -10.12 -6.87 27.08
N ALA A 18 -9.62 -7.40 25.95
CA ALA A 18 -8.71 -6.69 25.07
C ALA A 18 -9.44 -5.58 24.32
N MET A 19 -10.65 -5.87 23.84
CA MET A 19 -11.50 -4.90 23.16
C MET A 19 -12.05 -3.84 24.12
N ALA A 20 -12.49 -4.24 25.31
CA ALA A 20 -12.95 -3.31 26.34
C ALA A 20 -11.85 -2.31 26.72
N LYS A 21 -10.60 -2.77 26.90
CA LYS A 21 -9.44 -1.89 27.14
C LYS A 21 -9.19 -0.91 26.00
N ALA A 22 -9.30 -1.34 24.76
CA ALA A 22 -9.15 -0.46 23.60
C ALA A 22 -10.24 0.63 23.57
N LYS A 23 -11.48 0.23 23.84
CA LYS A 23 -12.67 1.09 23.79
C LYS A 23 -12.71 2.11 24.95
N TYR A 24 -12.41 1.70 26.16
CA TYR A 24 -12.61 2.50 27.37
C TYR A 24 -11.32 3.10 27.93
N GLU A 25 -10.19 2.45 27.72
CA GLU A 25 -8.90 2.93 28.22
C GLU A 25 -8.04 3.56 27.11
N CYS A 26 -8.57 3.64 25.87
CA CYS A 26 -7.83 4.12 24.69
C CYS A 26 -6.49 3.38 24.48
N LYS A 27 -6.36 2.17 25.00
CA LYS A 27 -5.21 1.30 24.78
C LYS A 27 -5.49 0.46 23.54
N PRO A 28 -4.66 0.53 22.50
CA PRO A 28 -4.87 -0.30 21.32
C PRO A 28 -4.89 -1.77 21.75
N SER A 29 -5.93 -2.52 21.32
CA SER A 29 -5.97 -3.95 21.55
C SER A 29 -4.82 -4.59 20.78
N LYS A 30 -3.93 -5.29 21.49
CA LYS A 30 -3.00 -6.18 20.81
C LYS A 30 -3.85 -7.28 20.20
N ALA A 31 -3.84 -7.36 18.88
CA ALA A 31 -4.54 -8.41 18.15
C ALA A 31 -4.19 -9.80 18.74
N SER A 32 -5.17 -10.67 18.93
CA SER A 32 -4.95 -12.01 19.45
C SER A 32 -4.03 -12.87 18.56
N ASN A 33 -3.99 -12.56 17.25
CA ASN A 33 -3.08 -13.11 16.27
C ASN A 33 -2.64 -12.02 15.29
N PRO A 34 -1.71 -11.13 15.71
CA PRO A 34 -1.32 -9.98 14.89
C PRO A 34 -0.67 -10.40 13.59
N PHE A 35 -1.05 -9.75 12.50
CA PHE A 35 -0.39 -9.92 11.22
C PHE A 35 1.03 -9.35 11.27
N PHE A 36 1.17 -8.09 11.68
CA PHE A 36 2.47 -7.47 11.95
C PHE A 36 2.91 -7.78 13.38
N ARG A 37 3.82 -8.74 13.53
CA ARG A 37 4.29 -9.20 14.84
C ARG A 37 5.39 -8.32 15.44
N ASN A 38 6.09 -7.56 14.62
CA ASN A 38 7.19 -6.69 15.03
C ASN A 38 6.78 -5.22 14.90
N GLU A 39 6.26 -4.66 15.99
CA GLU A 39 5.84 -3.25 16.05
C GLU A 39 7.00 -2.29 15.76
N PHE A 40 8.23 -2.61 16.18
CA PHE A 40 9.39 -1.76 15.94
C PHE A 40 9.67 -1.61 14.44
N LEU A 41 9.64 -2.71 13.67
CA LEU A 41 9.86 -2.66 12.22
C LEU A 41 8.74 -1.91 11.50
N VAL A 42 7.49 -2.04 11.95
CA VAL A 42 6.39 -1.24 11.41
C VAL A 42 6.65 0.25 11.64
N ARG A 43 6.92 0.65 12.89
CA ARG A 43 7.14 2.06 13.25
C ARG A 43 8.38 2.66 12.59
N SER A 44 9.45 1.89 12.43
CA SER A 44 10.70 2.36 11.79
C SER A 44 10.55 2.67 10.29
N SER A 45 9.48 2.18 9.66
CA SER A 45 9.15 2.51 8.26
C SER A 45 8.58 3.93 8.10
N PHE A 46 8.26 4.61 9.21
CA PHE A 46 7.65 5.92 9.19
C PHE A 46 8.61 7.01 9.68
N THR A 47 8.64 8.13 8.97
CA THR A 47 9.38 9.32 9.40
C THR A 47 8.55 10.13 10.40
N GLU A 48 9.20 10.86 11.30
CA GLU A 48 8.55 11.67 12.34
C GLU A 48 7.78 12.89 11.81
N THR A 49 7.83 13.19 10.52
CA THR A 49 7.20 14.38 9.93
C THR A 49 5.70 14.14 9.74
N PRO A 50 4.82 14.79 10.51
CA PRO A 50 3.38 14.48 10.52
C PRO A 50 2.61 15.04 9.33
N ARG A 51 3.16 16.06 8.62
CA ARG A 51 2.43 16.72 7.53
C ARG A 51 2.42 15.88 6.27
N GLN A 52 1.22 15.50 5.83
CA GLN A 52 1.05 14.86 4.53
C GLN A 52 1.24 15.88 3.40
N PRO A 53 1.78 15.49 2.25
CA PRO A 53 2.00 16.40 1.14
C PRO A 53 0.71 16.77 0.39
N VAL A 54 -0.37 16.04 0.64
CA VAL A 54 -1.70 16.34 0.10
C VAL A 54 -2.69 16.22 1.25
N GLU A 55 -3.42 17.30 1.51
CA GLU A 55 -4.51 17.34 2.46
C GLU A 55 -5.82 17.50 1.72
N VAL A 56 -6.85 16.81 2.15
CA VAL A 56 -8.19 16.88 1.55
C VAL A 56 -9.14 17.61 2.47
N ASN A 57 -9.83 18.60 1.91
CA ASN A 57 -10.92 19.31 2.56
C ASN A 57 -12.20 19.07 1.76
N TYR A 58 -13.27 18.68 2.42
CA TYR A 58 -14.56 18.50 1.78
C TYR A 58 -15.70 18.98 2.69
N TYR A 59 -16.76 19.43 2.08
CA TYR A 59 -17.92 19.97 2.77
C TYR A 59 -19.18 19.77 1.93
N ARG A 60 -20.31 19.80 2.61
CA ARG A 60 -21.63 19.72 1.99
C ARG A 60 -22.22 21.12 1.81
N THR A 61 -22.65 21.44 0.58
CA THR A 61 -23.33 22.68 0.25
C THR A 61 -24.73 22.32 -0.27
N GLY A 62 -25.74 22.43 0.58
CA GLY A 62 -27.09 21.95 0.25
C GLY A 62 -27.11 20.44 0.01
N ASP A 63 -27.49 20.04 -1.21
CA ASP A 63 -27.49 18.64 -1.63
C ASP A 63 -26.22 18.21 -2.36
N SER A 64 -25.27 19.12 -2.53
CA SER A 64 -24.01 18.88 -3.21
C SER A 64 -22.85 18.66 -2.27
N TRP A 65 -21.85 17.90 -2.71
CA TRP A 65 -20.58 17.71 -2.03
C TRP A 65 -19.47 18.34 -2.85
N GLU A 66 -18.61 19.10 -2.17
CA GLU A 66 -17.46 19.74 -2.77
C GLU A 66 -16.16 19.25 -2.10
N VAL A 67 -15.08 19.20 -2.87
CA VAL A 67 -13.75 18.79 -2.41
C VAL A 67 -12.71 19.77 -2.92
N SER A 68 -11.71 20.03 -2.09
CA SER A 68 -10.48 20.73 -2.47
C SER A 68 -9.28 19.95 -1.91
N TYR A 69 -8.15 20.06 -2.62
CA TYR A 69 -6.90 19.44 -2.23
C TYR A 69 -5.86 20.53 -2.01
N ASP A 70 -5.29 20.55 -0.81
CA ASP A 70 -4.16 21.41 -0.48
C ASP A 70 -2.87 20.62 -0.69
N PHE A 71 -2.07 21.06 -1.65
CA PHE A 71 -0.79 20.45 -1.96
C PHE A 71 0.35 21.22 -1.29
N ASP A 72 1.23 20.50 -0.61
CA ASP A 72 2.50 21.07 -0.18
C ASP A 72 3.25 21.63 -1.40
N PRO A 73 3.72 22.89 -1.40
CA PRO A 73 4.46 23.49 -2.51
C PRO A 73 5.71 22.70 -2.92
N ASP A 74 6.30 21.95 -1.99
CA ASP A 74 7.48 21.11 -2.22
C ASP A 74 7.12 19.70 -2.70
N PHE A 75 5.85 19.36 -2.76
CA PHE A 75 5.38 18.11 -3.34
C PHE A 75 5.38 18.20 -4.86
N LYS A 76 6.50 17.80 -5.45
CA LYS A 76 6.76 17.85 -6.89
C LYS A 76 7.04 16.48 -7.47
N PRO A 77 6.70 16.25 -8.76
CA PRO A 77 7.02 14.99 -9.42
C PRO A 77 8.53 14.79 -9.53
N ILE A 78 8.97 13.57 -9.28
CA ILE A 78 10.36 13.15 -9.47
C ILE A 78 10.54 12.73 -10.92
N LYS A 79 11.58 13.27 -11.59
CA LYS A 79 11.88 12.93 -12.98
C LYS A 79 12.14 11.43 -13.13
N GLY A 80 11.39 10.79 -14.02
CA GLY A 80 11.50 9.36 -14.27
C GLY A 80 10.68 8.46 -13.34
N ALA A 81 10.25 8.95 -12.18
CA ALA A 81 9.42 8.15 -11.28
C ALA A 81 8.07 7.81 -11.90
N GLN A 82 7.61 6.59 -11.63
CA GLN A 82 6.29 6.09 -12.01
C GLN A 82 5.48 5.81 -10.75
N TYR A 83 4.31 6.40 -10.67
CA TYR A 83 3.48 6.37 -9.46
C TYR A 83 2.33 5.38 -9.63
N CYS A 84 2.06 4.63 -8.57
CA CYS A 84 0.91 3.77 -8.45
C CYS A 84 0.00 4.30 -7.34
N MET A 85 -1.30 4.37 -7.62
CA MET A 85 -2.34 4.77 -6.68
C MET A 85 -3.28 3.61 -6.39
N HIS A 86 -3.87 3.63 -5.21
CA HIS A 86 -5.01 2.78 -4.86
C HIS A 86 -6.05 3.57 -4.10
N GLY A 87 -7.32 3.26 -4.37
CA GLY A 87 -8.48 3.76 -3.63
C GLY A 87 -9.30 2.60 -3.09
N ASP A 88 -9.33 2.48 -1.78
CA ASP A 88 -10.27 1.64 -1.04
C ASP A 88 -11.47 2.52 -0.63
N LEU A 89 -12.63 2.24 -1.22
CA LEU A 89 -13.79 3.13 -1.18
C LEU A 89 -14.91 2.54 -0.35
N ALA A 90 -15.37 3.32 0.62
CA ALA A 90 -16.40 2.88 1.57
C ALA A 90 -17.82 2.98 1.01
N VAL A 91 -18.64 1.96 1.26
CA VAL A 91 -20.05 1.93 0.83
C VAL A 91 -20.93 2.78 1.75
N THR A 92 -20.84 2.59 3.06
CA THR A 92 -21.63 3.34 4.07
C THR A 92 -20.95 3.29 5.42
N GLY A 93 -20.78 4.46 6.05
CA GLY A 93 -20.32 4.57 7.43
C GLY A 93 -18.83 4.37 7.66
N ASP A 94 -18.13 3.77 6.73
CA ASP A 94 -16.69 3.55 6.76
C ASP A 94 -15.93 4.71 6.10
N ARG A 95 -14.62 4.68 6.19
CA ARG A 95 -13.74 5.66 5.57
C ARG A 95 -13.32 5.16 4.19
N ALA A 96 -13.05 6.07 3.28
CA ALA A 96 -12.39 5.71 2.03
C ALA A 96 -10.92 6.07 2.12
N GLY A 97 -10.04 5.11 1.93
CA GLY A 97 -8.60 5.30 1.90
C GLY A 97 -8.08 5.55 0.48
N ILE A 98 -7.13 6.47 0.33
CA ILE A 98 -6.39 6.66 -0.92
C ILE A 98 -4.91 6.77 -0.61
N ALA A 99 -4.09 6.02 -1.35
CA ALA A 99 -2.63 6.08 -1.23
C ALA A 99 -1.96 6.20 -2.60
N MET A 100 -0.77 6.78 -2.60
CA MET A 100 0.14 6.81 -3.74
C MET A 100 1.54 6.38 -3.33
N ALA A 101 2.17 5.54 -4.13
CA ALA A 101 3.52 5.06 -3.90
C ALA A 101 4.32 4.98 -5.21
N HIS A 102 5.65 5.03 -5.10
CA HIS A 102 6.56 4.79 -6.22
C HIS A 102 7.85 4.10 -5.76
N VAL A 103 8.55 3.46 -6.69
CA VAL A 103 9.90 2.94 -6.46
C VAL A 103 10.89 4.09 -6.58
N VAL A 104 11.67 4.33 -5.52
CA VAL A 104 12.71 5.37 -5.49
C VAL A 104 13.97 4.92 -6.21
N ARG A 105 14.40 3.68 -5.89
CA ARG A 105 15.58 3.01 -6.44
C ARG A 105 15.52 1.54 -6.14
N LYS A 106 16.44 0.77 -6.70
CA LYS A 106 16.67 -0.62 -6.30
C LYS A 106 18.01 -0.72 -5.60
N GLU A 107 18.06 -1.59 -4.61
CA GLU A 107 19.27 -1.90 -3.87
C GLU A 107 19.51 -3.41 -3.88
N GLU A 108 20.77 -3.81 -3.76
CA GLU A 108 21.15 -5.21 -3.63
C GLU A 108 20.88 -5.68 -2.20
N PHE A 109 20.15 -6.78 -2.08
CA PHE A 109 19.89 -7.46 -0.81
C PHE A 109 20.46 -8.87 -0.86
N GLU A 110 21.13 -9.26 0.22
CA GLU A 110 21.69 -10.59 0.38
C GLU A 110 20.79 -11.41 1.30
N ASN A 111 20.26 -12.51 0.77
CA ASN A 111 19.42 -13.44 1.51
C ASN A 111 20.09 -14.80 1.63
N GLN A 112 19.92 -15.43 2.77
CA GLN A 112 20.28 -16.83 2.94
C GLN A 112 19.11 -17.73 2.56
N VAL A 113 19.34 -18.64 1.62
CA VAL A 113 18.35 -19.62 1.18
C VAL A 113 18.87 -21.00 1.54
N THR A 114 18.05 -21.76 2.26
CA THR A 114 18.33 -23.17 2.54
C THR A 114 17.78 -24.01 1.40
N LEU A 115 18.65 -24.72 0.71
CA LEU A 115 18.28 -25.65 -0.36
C LEU A 115 17.67 -26.92 0.21
N GLU A 116 17.00 -27.73 -0.62
CA GLU A 116 16.37 -29.01 -0.23
C GLU A 116 17.38 -30.00 0.38
N ASN A 117 18.65 -29.90 0.00
CA ASN A 117 19.74 -30.73 0.55
C ASN A 117 20.25 -30.24 1.92
N GLY A 118 19.68 -29.16 2.48
CA GLY A 118 20.08 -28.53 3.75
C GLY A 118 21.27 -27.57 3.63
N GLU A 119 21.82 -27.35 2.45
CA GLU A 119 22.87 -26.38 2.21
C GLU A 119 22.31 -24.94 2.26
N VAL A 120 23.03 -24.05 2.92
CA VAL A 120 22.66 -22.61 2.98
C VAL A 120 23.51 -21.86 1.99
N ILE A 121 22.86 -21.25 1.01
CA ILE A 121 23.51 -20.40 0.02
C ILE A 121 23.11 -18.93 0.22
N SER A 122 24.01 -18.01 -0.09
CA SER A 122 23.72 -16.59 -0.13
C SER A 122 23.28 -16.20 -1.54
N VAL A 123 22.08 -15.64 -1.65
CA VAL A 123 21.52 -15.17 -2.93
C VAL A 123 21.41 -13.66 -2.87
N ARG A 124 21.96 -12.97 -3.86
CA ARG A 124 21.84 -11.52 -4.00
C ARG A 124 20.78 -11.18 -5.02
N GLU A 125 19.91 -10.27 -4.68
CA GLU A 125 18.83 -9.83 -5.54
C GLU A 125 18.60 -8.31 -5.43
N MET A 126 18.24 -7.70 -6.56
CA MET A 126 17.89 -6.28 -6.63
C MET A 126 16.45 -6.10 -6.18
N ARG A 127 16.23 -5.49 -5.00
CA ARG A 127 14.90 -5.23 -4.44
C ARG A 127 14.55 -3.74 -4.46
N PRO A 128 13.29 -3.38 -4.75
CA PRO A 128 12.87 -1.99 -4.77
C PRO A 128 12.78 -1.38 -3.37
N ILE A 129 13.30 -0.16 -3.22
CA ILE A 129 13.00 0.75 -2.13
C ILE A 129 11.76 1.54 -2.53
N VAL A 130 10.70 1.43 -1.76
CA VAL A 130 9.39 2.03 -2.05
C VAL A 130 9.14 3.23 -1.15
N LYS A 131 8.71 4.33 -1.74
CA LYS A 131 8.22 5.49 -1.01
C LYS A 131 6.70 5.59 -1.17
N VAL A 132 6.01 5.68 -0.04
CA VAL A 132 4.61 6.09 0.01
C VAL A 132 4.59 7.62 0.01
N ASP A 133 4.08 8.19 -1.07
CA ASP A 133 4.08 9.64 -1.27
C ASP A 133 3.06 10.32 -0.39
N PHE A 134 1.86 9.75 -0.28
CA PHE A 134 0.84 10.14 0.67
C PHE A 134 -0.14 9.00 0.97
N VAL A 135 -0.78 9.09 2.11
CA VAL A 135 -2.00 8.36 2.46
C VAL A 135 -3.01 9.37 2.97
N MET A 136 -4.24 9.27 2.52
CA MET A 136 -5.36 10.10 2.99
C MET A 136 -6.63 9.29 3.11
N SER A 137 -7.57 9.77 3.87
CA SER A 137 -8.92 9.19 3.94
C SER A 137 -9.99 10.26 3.89
N PHE A 138 -11.12 9.93 3.26
CA PHE A 138 -12.36 10.67 3.40
C PHE A 138 -13.09 10.14 4.62
N ALA A 139 -12.87 10.77 5.77
CA ALA A 139 -13.52 10.40 7.01
C ALA A 139 -14.53 11.46 7.39
N SER A 140 -15.73 11.06 7.73
CA SER A 140 -16.71 11.97 8.32
C SER A 140 -16.30 12.35 9.75
N ASN A 141 -15.78 13.53 9.92
CA ASN A 141 -15.51 14.06 11.25
C ASN A 141 -16.76 14.57 11.98
N LYS A 142 -17.90 14.75 11.29
CA LYS A 142 -19.17 15.22 11.89
C LYS A 142 -20.39 14.80 11.05
N GLY A 143 -20.70 13.52 11.00
CA GLY A 143 -22.08 13.09 10.74
C GLY A 143 -22.50 12.77 9.32
N ALA A 144 -21.71 13.00 8.27
CA ALA A 144 -22.08 12.54 6.92
C ALA A 144 -20.85 12.16 6.12
N THR A 145 -20.73 10.89 5.77
CA THR A 145 -19.76 10.39 4.79
C THR A 145 -20.30 10.70 3.39
N PRO A 146 -19.49 11.25 2.46
CA PRO A 146 -19.91 11.42 1.09
C PRO A 146 -20.33 10.09 0.47
N PRO A 147 -21.37 10.03 -0.38
CA PRO A 147 -21.73 8.83 -1.12
C PRO A 147 -20.53 8.28 -1.91
N MET A 148 -20.48 6.95 -2.06
CA MET A 148 -19.35 6.27 -2.69
C MET A 148 -19.09 6.76 -4.12
N GLU A 149 -20.11 7.06 -4.90
CA GLU A 149 -19.96 7.60 -6.26
C GLU A 149 -19.21 8.95 -6.25
N ILE A 150 -19.41 9.74 -5.20
CA ILE A 150 -18.72 11.01 -5.01
C ILE A 150 -17.27 10.77 -4.62
N GLN A 151 -17.01 9.83 -3.72
CA GLN A 151 -15.66 9.44 -3.32
C GLN A 151 -14.86 8.92 -4.52
N ILE A 152 -15.45 8.05 -5.35
CA ILE A 152 -14.84 7.53 -6.58
C ILE A 152 -14.49 8.67 -7.55
N ARG A 153 -15.41 9.60 -7.73
CA ARG A 153 -15.19 10.77 -8.60
C ARG A 153 -14.04 11.59 -8.08
N TRP A 154 -13.99 11.89 -6.79
CA TRP A 154 -12.92 12.67 -6.18
C TRP A 154 -11.56 11.98 -6.28
N ALA A 155 -11.49 10.69 -6.03
CA ALA A 155 -10.25 9.92 -6.20
C ALA A 155 -9.72 10.01 -7.64
N ARG A 156 -10.61 9.90 -8.64
CA ARG A 156 -10.26 10.07 -10.06
C ARG A 156 -9.80 11.51 -10.37
N GLU A 157 -10.52 12.52 -9.87
CA GLU A 157 -10.16 13.93 -10.05
C GLU A 157 -8.81 14.26 -9.43
N LEU A 158 -8.48 13.67 -8.27
CA LEU A 158 -7.15 13.78 -7.67
C LEU A 158 -6.07 13.21 -8.60
N ALA A 159 -6.30 12.04 -9.19
CA ALA A 159 -5.34 11.46 -10.14
C ALA A 159 -5.14 12.34 -11.38
N PHE A 160 -6.21 12.96 -11.90
CA PHE A 160 -6.11 13.91 -13.01
C PHE A 160 -5.36 15.18 -12.62
N GLU A 161 -5.58 15.71 -11.41
CA GLU A 161 -4.86 16.87 -10.90
C GLU A 161 -3.37 16.57 -10.73
N LEU A 162 -3.02 15.43 -10.13
CA LEU A 162 -1.63 14.98 -10.01
C LEU A 162 -0.96 14.84 -11.38
N LYS A 163 -1.67 14.26 -12.35
CA LYS A 163 -1.17 14.17 -13.74
C LYS A 163 -0.94 15.55 -14.37
N ARG A 164 -1.84 16.53 -14.17
CA ARG A 164 -1.66 17.93 -14.63
C ARG A 164 -0.44 18.58 -13.98
N ARG A 165 -0.12 18.24 -12.74
CA ARG A 165 1.08 18.68 -12.01
C ARG A 165 2.36 17.98 -12.45
N GLY A 166 2.28 17.03 -13.39
CA GLY A 166 3.42 16.34 -13.98
C GLY A 166 3.76 15.01 -13.34
N PHE A 167 2.97 14.52 -12.39
CA PHE A 167 3.15 13.17 -11.84
C PHE A 167 2.81 12.12 -12.90
N ARG A 168 3.74 11.20 -13.17
CA ARG A 168 3.54 10.11 -14.12
C ARG A 168 2.79 8.97 -13.44
N ILE A 169 1.46 9.13 -13.26
CA ILE A 169 0.62 8.07 -12.72
C ILE A 169 0.52 6.96 -13.75
N LYS A 170 1.12 5.81 -13.46
CA LYS A 170 1.10 4.63 -14.31
C LYS A 170 -0.13 3.78 -14.09
N ARG A 171 -0.52 3.64 -12.81
CA ARG A 171 -1.61 2.77 -12.40
C ARG A 171 -2.44 3.40 -11.31
N PHE A 172 -3.75 3.21 -11.39
CA PHE A 172 -4.68 3.47 -10.30
C PHE A 172 -5.64 2.31 -10.17
N THR A 173 -5.61 1.64 -9.02
CA THR A 173 -6.42 0.46 -8.73
C THR A 173 -7.51 0.78 -7.71
N PHE A 174 -8.59 -0.01 -7.71
CA PHE A 174 -9.73 0.11 -6.81
C PHE A 174 -10.13 -1.27 -6.30
N ASP A 175 -10.73 -1.34 -5.09
CA ASP A 175 -11.25 -2.59 -4.56
C ASP A 175 -12.58 -2.98 -5.20
N GLY A 176 -13.53 -2.07 -5.35
CA GLY A 176 -14.92 -2.32 -5.69
C GLY A 176 -15.29 -2.36 -7.17
N PHE A 177 -16.53 -2.82 -7.44
CA PHE A 177 -17.11 -2.91 -8.80
C PHE A 177 -17.65 -1.57 -9.30
N GLU A 178 -18.06 -0.70 -8.41
CA GLU A 178 -18.71 0.58 -8.67
C GLU A 178 -17.76 1.58 -9.33
N SER A 179 -16.46 1.32 -9.29
CA SER A 179 -15.43 2.14 -9.93
C SER A 179 -15.28 1.96 -11.45
N ARG A 180 -16.12 1.12 -12.12
CA ARG A 180 -15.95 0.76 -13.53
C ARG A 180 -15.87 1.97 -14.48
N ASP A 181 -16.77 2.95 -14.32
CA ASP A 181 -16.75 4.17 -15.16
C ASP A 181 -15.47 4.98 -14.92
N SER A 182 -15.08 5.17 -13.66
CA SER A 182 -13.83 5.86 -13.31
C SER A 182 -12.59 5.16 -13.86
N MET A 183 -12.57 3.81 -13.81
CA MET A 183 -11.49 3.02 -14.40
C MET A 183 -11.39 3.24 -15.92
N GLN A 184 -12.52 3.27 -16.64
CA GLN A 184 -12.53 3.55 -18.06
C GLN A 184 -12.04 4.96 -18.39
N GLN A 185 -12.41 5.95 -17.58
CA GLN A 185 -11.96 7.33 -17.77
C GLN A 185 -10.45 7.49 -17.48
N LEU A 186 -9.91 6.80 -16.48
CA LEU A 186 -8.47 6.72 -16.21
C LEU A 186 -7.71 6.09 -17.38
N GLN A 187 -8.23 4.98 -17.93
CA GLN A 187 -7.63 4.30 -19.08
C GLN A 187 -7.58 5.20 -20.32
N LYS A 188 -8.63 6.00 -20.58
CA LYS A 188 -8.66 6.97 -21.71
C LYS A 188 -7.52 8.00 -21.64
N VAL A 189 -7.04 8.32 -20.46
CA VAL A 189 -5.91 9.25 -20.27
C VAL A 189 -4.58 8.54 -20.07
N GLY A 190 -4.51 7.22 -20.35
CA GLY A 190 -3.29 6.43 -20.29
C GLY A 190 -2.85 6.02 -18.88
N ILE A 191 -3.77 6.00 -17.91
CA ILE A 191 -3.55 5.44 -16.58
C ILE A 191 -4.12 4.01 -16.57
N GLU A 192 -3.26 3.00 -16.41
CA GLU A 192 -3.73 1.61 -16.23
C GLU A 192 -4.67 1.55 -15.02
N SER A 193 -5.84 0.93 -15.19
CA SER A 193 -6.76 0.78 -14.08
C SER A 193 -7.33 -0.63 -14.04
N LYS A 194 -7.21 -1.27 -12.89
CA LYS A 194 -7.67 -2.63 -12.60
C LYS A 194 -8.19 -2.74 -11.17
N LYS A 195 -8.85 -3.84 -10.86
CA LYS A 195 -9.25 -4.16 -9.50
C LYS A 195 -8.12 -4.87 -8.78
N VAL A 196 -7.85 -4.42 -7.56
CA VAL A 196 -6.97 -5.08 -6.59
C VAL A 196 -7.68 -5.01 -5.25
N SER A 197 -7.76 -6.13 -4.54
CA SER A 197 -8.48 -6.22 -3.26
C SER A 197 -7.70 -7.08 -2.29
N THR A 198 -7.46 -6.55 -1.11
CA THR A 198 -6.87 -7.25 0.04
C THR A 198 -7.84 -8.29 0.62
N ASP A 199 -9.14 -8.13 0.41
CA ASP A 199 -10.16 -9.09 0.82
C ASP A 199 -10.17 -10.36 -0.02
N ARG A 200 -9.66 -10.28 -1.26
CA ARG A 200 -9.59 -11.41 -2.19
C ARG A 200 -8.25 -12.10 -2.19
N SER A 201 -7.20 -11.38 -1.87
CA SER A 201 -5.83 -11.89 -1.86
C SER A 201 -5.02 -11.23 -0.74
N ASN A 202 -4.31 -12.07 0.02
CA ASN A 202 -3.36 -11.57 1.02
C ASN A 202 -2.02 -11.10 0.41
N GLU A 203 -1.89 -11.14 -0.91
CA GLU A 203 -0.64 -10.81 -1.60
C GLU A 203 -0.18 -9.37 -1.36
N PRO A 204 -1.06 -8.33 -1.45
CA PRO A 204 -0.67 -6.97 -1.11
C PRO A 204 -0.18 -6.82 0.34
N TRP A 205 -0.81 -7.53 1.29
CA TRP A 205 -0.41 -7.53 2.68
C TRP A 205 0.96 -8.15 2.92
N ARG A 206 1.22 -9.31 2.31
CA ARG A 206 2.52 -9.98 2.41
C ARG A 206 3.62 -9.13 1.79
N ASN A 207 3.37 -8.57 0.62
CA ASN A 207 4.29 -7.66 -0.04
C ASN A 207 4.62 -6.44 0.84
N LEU A 208 3.59 -5.80 1.44
CA LEU A 208 3.80 -4.69 2.36
C LEU A 208 4.64 -5.11 3.56
N MET A 209 4.35 -6.27 4.17
CA MET A 209 5.12 -6.79 5.30
C MET A 209 6.59 -7.00 4.93
N ASP A 210 6.86 -7.61 3.78
CA ASP A 210 8.22 -7.84 3.30
C ASP A 210 8.98 -6.54 3.08
N VAL A 211 8.33 -5.56 2.43
CA VAL A 211 8.93 -4.24 2.18
C VAL A 211 9.23 -3.49 3.50
N MET A 212 8.33 -3.60 4.50
CA MET A 212 8.54 -2.99 5.82
C MET A 212 9.63 -3.70 6.62
N TYR A 213 9.59 -5.03 6.66
CA TYR A 213 10.50 -5.81 7.49
C TYR A 213 11.93 -5.83 6.95
N ASP A 214 12.10 -5.68 5.64
CA ASP A 214 13.42 -5.48 5.01
C ASP A 214 13.93 -4.03 5.15
N GLY A 215 13.17 -3.11 5.75
CA GLY A 215 13.54 -1.70 5.86
C GLY A 215 13.51 -0.96 4.51
N ARG A 216 12.74 -1.46 3.54
CA ARG A 216 12.64 -0.93 2.18
C ARG A 216 11.47 0.04 1.97
N LEU A 217 10.70 0.35 3.03
CA LEU A 217 9.57 1.26 2.98
C LEU A 217 9.94 2.62 3.58
N LEU A 218 9.59 3.68 2.87
CA LEU A 218 9.67 5.06 3.32
C LEU A 218 8.27 5.67 3.30
N ALA A 219 7.72 5.98 4.46
CA ALA A 219 6.40 6.61 4.57
C ALA A 219 6.40 7.75 5.59
N LYS A 220 5.48 8.71 5.46
CA LYS A 220 5.26 9.72 6.48
C LYS A 220 4.38 9.17 7.60
N TYR A 221 4.72 9.52 8.84
CA TYR A 221 3.94 9.10 10.00
C TYR A 221 2.49 9.61 9.92
N ARG A 222 1.57 8.72 10.18
CA ARG A 222 0.14 9.01 10.34
C ARG A 222 -0.43 8.06 11.38
N GLU A 223 -0.89 8.62 12.48
CA GLU A 223 -1.32 7.85 13.65
C GLU A 223 -2.40 6.82 13.31
N LEU A 224 -3.42 7.23 12.55
CA LEU A 224 -4.49 6.33 12.12
C LEU A 224 -3.93 5.13 11.36
N LEU A 225 -3.12 5.38 10.34
CA LEU A 225 -2.51 4.34 9.50
C LEU A 225 -1.67 3.35 10.33
N VAL A 226 -0.83 3.87 11.24
CA VAL A 226 0.00 3.00 12.10
C VAL A 226 -0.87 2.15 13.02
N ASN A 227 -1.94 2.72 13.59
CA ASN A 227 -2.88 1.98 14.43
C ASN A 227 -3.65 0.92 13.64
N GLU A 228 -4.06 1.21 12.41
CA GLU A 228 -4.69 0.24 11.50
C GLU A 228 -3.74 -0.93 11.22
N LEU A 229 -2.49 -0.66 10.82
CA LEU A 229 -1.49 -1.70 10.54
C LEU A 229 -1.24 -2.60 11.77
N LEU A 230 -1.03 -2.00 12.94
CA LEU A 230 -0.79 -2.75 14.18
C LEU A 230 -2.03 -3.47 14.70
N GLY A 231 -3.21 -3.05 14.27
CA GLY A 231 -4.49 -3.67 14.58
C GLY A 231 -4.81 -4.90 13.71
N LEU A 232 -4.13 -5.10 12.59
CA LEU A 232 -4.42 -6.21 11.68
C LEU A 232 -4.22 -7.58 12.32
N THR A 233 -5.17 -8.48 12.10
CA THR A 233 -5.16 -9.86 12.63
C THR A 233 -5.27 -10.87 11.50
N VAL A 234 -4.68 -12.04 11.71
CA VAL A 234 -4.90 -13.20 10.84
C VAL A 234 -6.07 -14.00 11.42
N LEU A 235 -7.17 -14.04 10.69
CA LEU A 235 -8.36 -14.82 11.07
C LEU A 235 -8.14 -16.33 10.88
N PRO A 236 -8.97 -17.20 11.49
CA PRO A 236 -8.84 -18.66 11.38
C PRO A 236 -8.88 -19.20 9.94
N ASN A 237 -9.56 -18.49 9.03
CA ASN A 237 -9.62 -18.83 7.60
C ASN A 237 -8.41 -18.30 6.81
N GLY A 238 -7.42 -17.69 7.47
CA GLY A 238 -6.24 -17.12 6.87
C GLY A 238 -6.43 -15.71 6.26
N LYS A 239 -7.63 -15.13 6.30
CA LYS A 239 -7.87 -13.76 5.88
C LYS A 239 -7.19 -12.79 6.85
N ILE A 240 -6.63 -11.71 6.33
CA ILE A 240 -6.09 -10.61 7.14
C ILE A 240 -7.18 -9.54 7.24
N ASP A 241 -7.55 -9.18 8.45
CA ASP A 241 -8.64 -8.26 8.71
C ASP A 241 -8.39 -7.45 9.98
N HIS A 242 -9.19 -6.42 10.20
CA HIS A 242 -9.14 -5.58 11.40
C HIS A 242 -10.05 -6.15 12.51
N PRO A 243 -9.84 -5.77 13.79
CA PRO A 243 -10.78 -6.07 14.87
C PRO A 243 -12.15 -5.46 14.62
N ARG A 244 -13.19 -6.04 15.23
CA ARG A 244 -14.59 -5.66 15.02
C ARG A 244 -14.90 -4.17 15.18
N MET A 245 -14.11 -3.42 15.97
CA MET A 245 -14.23 -1.98 16.22
C MET A 245 -13.12 -1.17 15.56
N GLY A 246 -12.35 -1.77 14.66
CA GLY A 246 -11.27 -1.12 13.92
C GLY A 246 -11.67 -0.67 12.53
N SER A 247 -10.72 -0.10 11.82
CA SER A 247 -10.74 0.11 10.36
C SER A 247 -9.40 -0.34 9.77
N LYS A 248 -9.33 -0.45 8.46
CA LYS A 248 -8.11 -0.77 7.72
C LYS A 248 -8.01 0.00 6.39
N ASP A 249 -8.84 1.00 6.21
CA ASP A 249 -9.05 1.68 4.93
C ASP A 249 -7.78 2.38 4.41
N GLU A 250 -7.04 3.05 5.30
CA GLU A 250 -5.75 3.65 4.95
C GLU A 250 -4.66 2.60 4.75
N ALA A 251 -4.68 1.54 5.57
CA ALA A 251 -3.75 0.43 5.47
C ALA A 251 -3.98 -0.39 4.19
N ASP A 252 -5.23 -0.68 3.81
CA ASP A 252 -5.60 -1.33 2.55
C ASP A 252 -5.12 -0.51 1.35
N ALA A 253 -5.42 0.79 1.36
CA ALA A 253 -4.98 1.69 0.30
C ALA A 253 -3.46 1.70 0.16
N MET A 254 -2.73 1.78 1.27
CA MET A 254 -1.28 1.74 1.27
C MET A 254 -0.73 0.40 0.78
N ALA A 255 -1.27 -0.74 1.25
CA ALA A 255 -0.81 -2.06 0.86
C ALA A 255 -0.94 -2.28 -0.66
N CYS A 256 -2.09 -1.91 -1.23
CA CYS A 256 -2.33 -2.04 -2.66
C CYS A 256 -1.53 -1.05 -3.52
N ALA A 257 -1.27 0.17 -3.04
CA ALA A 257 -0.43 1.13 -3.74
C ALA A 257 1.05 0.68 -3.78
N VAL A 258 1.58 0.19 -2.64
CA VAL A 258 2.93 -0.38 -2.53
C VAL A 258 3.07 -1.61 -3.42
N PHE A 259 2.10 -2.53 -3.37
CA PHE A 259 2.06 -3.71 -4.24
C PHE A 259 2.10 -3.33 -5.71
N GLY A 260 1.28 -2.35 -6.13
CA GLY A 260 1.29 -1.82 -7.49
C GLY A 260 2.64 -1.23 -7.91
N ALA A 261 3.31 -0.52 -7.00
CA ALA A 261 4.63 0.06 -7.27
C ALA A 261 5.71 -1.01 -7.43
N VAL A 262 5.71 -2.05 -6.57
CA VAL A 262 6.64 -3.18 -6.65
C VAL A 262 6.45 -3.97 -7.94
N GLU A 263 5.19 -4.32 -8.29
CA GLU A 263 4.87 -5.00 -9.57
C GLU A 263 5.35 -4.19 -10.79
N GLN A 264 5.13 -2.87 -10.78
CA GLN A 264 5.54 -2.01 -11.89
C GLN A 264 7.06 -1.92 -12.00
N GLY A 265 7.74 -1.80 -10.89
CA GLY A 265 9.19 -1.79 -10.83
C GLY A 265 9.81 -3.13 -11.28
N GLY A 266 9.15 -4.27 -11.06
CA GLY A 266 9.55 -5.58 -11.58
C GLY A 266 9.49 -5.64 -13.10
N ARG A 267 8.36 -5.26 -13.69
CA ARG A 267 8.13 -5.29 -15.15
C ARG A 267 9.12 -4.43 -15.96
N GLU A 268 9.61 -3.35 -15.39
CA GLU A 268 10.62 -2.52 -16.05
C GLU A 268 11.98 -3.21 -16.15
N ASN A 269 12.30 -4.11 -15.21
CA ASN A 269 13.50 -4.93 -15.30
C ASN A 269 13.39 -5.96 -16.41
N GLU A 270 12.28 -6.70 -16.45
CA GLU A 270 12.05 -7.72 -17.49
C GLU A 270 12.14 -7.10 -18.89
N ALA A 271 11.50 -5.93 -19.09
CA ALA A 271 11.58 -5.21 -20.37
C ALA A 271 12.99 -4.66 -20.67
N GLY A 272 13.73 -4.22 -19.64
CA GLY A 272 15.11 -3.74 -19.77
C GLY A 272 16.09 -4.87 -20.06
N GLU A 273 15.92 -6.00 -19.38
CA GLU A 273 16.70 -7.22 -19.61
C GLU A 273 16.42 -7.81 -20.99
N GLU A 274 15.16 -7.91 -21.39
CA GLU A 274 14.76 -8.37 -22.73
C GLU A 274 15.34 -7.49 -23.84
N ALA A 275 15.30 -6.16 -23.67
CA ALA A 275 15.93 -5.22 -24.61
C ALA A 275 17.46 -5.33 -24.60
N PHE A 276 18.08 -5.63 -23.47
CA PHE A 276 19.53 -5.88 -23.38
C PHE A 276 19.92 -7.16 -24.08
N TYR A 277 19.20 -8.26 -23.87
CA TYR A 277 19.46 -9.54 -24.55
C TYR A 277 19.22 -9.43 -26.06
N GLN A 278 18.14 -8.80 -26.51
CA GLN A 278 17.89 -8.54 -27.94
C GLN A 278 19.03 -7.72 -28.56
N LYS A 279 19.56 -6.74 -27.81
CA LYS A 279 20.69 -5.94 -28.26
C LYS A 279 22.00 -6.72 -28.26
N ALA A 280 22.20 -7.60 -27.27
CA ALA A 280 23.37 -8.50 -27.20
C ALA A 280 23.31 -9.56 -28.30
N GLU A 281 22.17 -10.17 -28.59
CA GLU A 281 21.96 -11.07 -29.71
C GLU A 281 22.25 -10.40 -31.06
N PHE A 282 21.80 -9.14 -31.22
CA PHE A 282 22.09 -8.37 -32.44
C PHE A 282 23.57 -8.10 -32.64
N PHE A 283 24.32 -7.85 -31.56
CA PHE A 283 25.76 -7.57 -31.63
C PHE A 283 26.63 -8.84 -31.72
N MET A 284 26.19 -9.95 -31.14
CA MET A 284 26.99 -11.19 -31.06
C MET A 284 26.64 -12.23 -32.14
N GLY A 285 25.51 -12.08 -32.83
CA GLY A 285 25.09 -12.95 -33.94
C GLY A 285 24.74 -14.39 -33.56
N GLU A 286 24.65 -14.71 -32.30
CA GLU A 286 24.27 -16.03 -31.76
C GLU A 286 23.11 -15.97 -30.82
N ARG A 287 22.19 -16.92 -30.96
CA ARG A 287 21.12 -17.10 -29.99
C ARG A 287 21.64 -17.73 -28.70
N VAL A 288 21.51 -17.03 -27.58
CA VAL A 288 21.78 -17.59 -26.26
C VAL A 288 20.53 -18.35 -25.81
N GLU A 289 20.56 -19.67 -25.85
CA GLU A 289 19.50 -20.51 -25.28
C GLU A 289 19.62 -20.52 -23.73
N LEU A 290 18.65 -19.96 -23.06
CA LEU A 290 18.54 -20.05 -21.59
C LEU A 290 18.07 -21.45 -21.20
N PRO A 291 18.62 -22.08 -20.14
CA PRO A 291 18.11 -23.35 -19.62
C PRO A 291 16.68 -23.16 -19.09
N LEU A 292 15.78 -24.02 -19.53
CA LEU A 292 14.40 -24.11 -19.02
C LEU A 292 14.42 -24.30 -17.48
N GLY A 293 14.01 -23.28 -16.72
CA GLY A 293 13.85 -23.38 -15.26
C GLY A 293 14.67 -22.41 -14.41
N MET A 294 15.51 -21.57 -14.98
CA MET A 294 16.15 -20.49 -14.21
C MET A 294 15.33 -19.20 -14.31
N SER A 295 14.95 -18.63 -13.16
CA SER A 295 14.44 -17.27 -13.12
C SER A 295 15.50 -16.33 -13.68
N HIS A 296 15.09 -15.28 -14.36
CA HIS A 296 15.91 -14.33 -15.14
C HIS A 296 17.03 -13.60 -14.34
N ASN A 297 17.33 -14.00 -13.12
CA ASN A 297 18.27 -13.33 -12.23
C ASN A 297 19.66 -13.97 -12.11
N MET A 298 20.03 -14.93 -12.95
CA MET A 298 21.38 -15.48 -12.91
C MET A 298 22.01 -15.52 -14.31
N MET A 299 22.85 -14.56 -14.59
CA MET A 299 24.11 -14.60 -15.32
C MET A 299 24.47 -13.23 -15.89
N LEU A 300 25.29 -12.51 -15.17
CA LEU A 300 26.26 -11.62 -15.80
C LEU A 300 27.58 -12.36 -15.78
N PRO A 301 28.25 -12.59 -16.93
CA PRO A 301 29.62 -13.04 -16.90
C PRO A 301 30.52 -11.88 -16.44
N GLU A 302 31.29 -12.12 -15.39
CA GLU A 302 32.49 -11.36 -15.14
C GLU A 302 33.39 -11.49 -16.36
N GLN A 303 33.62 -10.42 -17.05
CA GLN A 303 34.75 -10.08 -17.90
C GLN A 303 34.30 -9.18 -19.05
N PHE A 304 34.47 -7.88 -18.85
CA PHE A 304 35.24 -6.99 -19.77
C PHE A 304 35.43 -5.64 -19.07
#